data_c3ce58fc2f741a6f30048fa3d638c0d7
#
_entry.id   c3ce58fc2f741a6f30048fa3d638c0d7
#
_cell.length_a   1.000
_cell.length_b   1.000
_cell.length_c   1.000
_cell.angle_alpha   90.00
_cell.angle_beta   90.00
_cell.angle_gamma   90.00
#
_symmetry.space_group_name_H-M   'P 1'
#
loop_
_entity.id
_entity.type
_entity.pdbx_description
1 polymer ?
#
loop_
_entity_poly.entity_id
_entity_poly.type
_entity_poly.pdbx_seq_one_letter_code
_entity_poly.pdbx_strand_id
1 'polypeptide(L)'
;MRRFLYSSLFAALFLFLLSACGAQNNTDGNIALQFAMNVGDQPAACGKTYKAVGSGGTDISFTDMRLYISNIRLINAQGQEVALNLTQDGVWQYQNVALLDFEDGSAGCSEGGNTATNTIVKGTVPAGRYTGIAFDLGVPFALNHADVTSAPSPLNIQGLWWNWQGGYKFMRVDLQTASAAAQPVPTMDMSTPAASQGEMNEAGAPAPTAWFIHLGSTGCKSNDKTASPAAPCSNPNTVAIRLDKLDPGKSLVIADLAAMLKAVPLNQNTPEPPGCMSGPKDPDCPALFAGLGLDLGTGAALGTQQLFRLQTNTTR
;
A
#
# COMPACT_ATOMS: atom_id res chain seq x y z
N MET A 1 -66.81 4.97 -77.52
CA MET A 1 -66.34 5.74 -76.31
C MET A 1 -65.46 4.84 -75.51
N ARG A 2 -64.12 5.05 -75.58
CA ARG A 2 -63.12 4.26 -74.89
C ARG A 2 -62.60 5.07 -73.71
N ARG A 3 -62.74 4.57 -72.49
CA ARG A 3 -62.12 5.15 -71.26
C ARG A 3 -60.84 4.39 -71.02
N PHE A 4 -59.74 5.12 -71.03
CA PHE A 4 -58.43 4.64 -70.57
C PHE A 4 -58.30 4.80 -69.03
N LEU A 5 -58.04 3.71 -68.36
CA LEU A 5 -57.65 3.69 -66.93
C LEU A 5 -56.13 3.74 -66.87
N TYR A 6 -55.57 4.79 -66.24
CA TYR A 6 -54.17 4.85 -65.86
C TYR A 6 -53.98 4.22 -64.46
N SER A 7 -53.23 3.15 -64.47
CA SER A 7 -52.80 2.49 -63.23
C SER A 7 -51.44 3.10 -62.79
N SER A 8 -51.44 3.83 -61.69
CA SER A 8 -50.23 4.42 -61.11
C SER A 8 -49.56 3.39 -60.22
N LEU A 9 -48.34 2.93 -60.63
CA LEU A 9 -47.52 2.06 -59.87
C LEU A 9 -46.65 2.95 -58.88
N PHE A 10 -46.99 2.91 -57.61
CA PHE A 10 -46.13 3.50 -56.55
C PHE A 10 -45.03 2.51 -56.21
N ALA A 11 -43.78 2.80 -56.63
CA ALA A 11 -42.58 2.09 -56.18
C ALA A 11 -42.15 2.65 -54.88
N ALA A 12 -42.37 1.90 -53.78
CA ALA A 12 -41.82 2.22 -52.45
C ALA A 12 -40.37 1.81 -52.41
N LEU A 13 -39.49 2.81 -52.43
CA LEU A 13 -38.04 2.64 -52.24
C LEU A 13 -37.73 2.47 -50.71
N PHE A 14 -37.53 1.23 -50.27
CA PHE A 14 -37.08 0.92 -48.93
C PHE A 14 -35.57 1.23 -48.81
N LEU A 15 -35.22 2.38 -48.24
CA LEU A 15 -33.84 2.66 -47.81
C LEU A 15 -33.51 1.78 -46.58
N PHE A 16 -32.75 0.71 -46.80
CA PHE A 16 -32.07 0.01 -45.73
C PHE A 16 -30.91 0.90 -45.20
N LEU A 17 -31.14 1.54 -44.07
CA LEU A 17 -30.07 2.12 -43.28
C LEU A 17 -29.25 0.96 -42.66
N LEU A 18 -28.16 0.59 -43.34
CA LEU A 18 -27.10 -0.22 -42.76
C LEU A 18 -26.47 0.59 -41.64
N SER A 19 -26.93 0.36 -40.39
CA SER A 19 -26.18 0.74 -39.21
C SER A 19 -24.89 -0.06 -39.24
N ALA A 20 -23.84 0.54 -39.78
CA ALA A 20 -22.47 0.05 -39.58
C ALA A 20 -22.17 0.20 -38.06
N CYS A 21 -22.32 -0.88 -37.30
CA CYS A 21 -21.64 -1.04 -36.04
C CYS A 21 -20.13 -0.94 -36.34
N GLY A 22 -19.60 0.27 -36.31
CA GLY A 22 -18.17 0.47 -36.29
C GLY A 22 -17.65 -0.23 -35.04
N ALA A 23 -16.92 -1.33 -35.23
CA ALA A 23 -16.06 -1.87 -34.17
C ALA A 23 -15.16 -0.72 -33.74
N GLN A 24 -15.43 -0.13 -32.57
CA GLN A 24 -14.50 0.76 -31.94
C GLN A 24 -13.27 -0.11 -31.64
N ASN A 25 -12.22 0.06 -32.40
CA ASN A 25 -10.91 -0.40 -32.05
C ASN A 25 -10.53 0.39 -30.80
N ASN A 26 -10.87 -0.13 -29.62
CA ASN A 26 -10.38 0.35 -28.35
C ASN A 26 -8.88 0.11 -28.36
N THR A 27 -8.11 1.09 -28.80
CA THR A 27 -6.68 1.09 -28.59
C THR A 27 -6.45 1.30 -27.10
N ASP A 28 -5.88 0.32 -26.41
CA ASP A 28 -5.54 0.46 -25.00
C ASP A 28 -4.61 1.64 -24.79
N GLY A 29 -4.94 2.45 -23.80
CA GLY A 29 -4.09 3.55 -23.36
C GLY A 29 -3.04 3.07 -22.37
N ASN A 30 -1.78 3.43 -22.61
CA ASN A 30 -0.71 3.21 -21.61
C ASN A 30 -0.89 4.18 -20.43
N ILE A 31 -0.83 3.65 -19.23
CA ILE A 31 -0.92 4.40 -17.97
C ILE A 31 0.37 4.19 -17.17
N ALA A 32 0.87 5.29 -16.59
CA ALA A 32 1.93 5.28 -15.59
C ALA A 32 1.43 6.07 -14.37
N LEU A 33 1.13 5.36 -13.30
CA LEU A 33 0.69 5.94 -12.03
C LEU A 33 1.91 6.23 -11.17
N GLN A 34 2.02 7.45 -10.67
CA GLN A 34 3.12 7.85 -9.81
C GLN A 34 2.71 7.78 -8.34
N PHE A 35 3.60 7.22 -7.53
CA PHE A 35 3.46 7.10 -6.09
C PHE A 35 4.61 7.80 -5.39
N ALA A 36 4.37 8.27 -4.18
CA ALA A 36 5.39 8.74 -3.26
C ALA A 36 5.05 8.32 -1.84
N MET A 37 6.05 8.18 -1.00
CA MET A 37 5.88 8.05 0.45
C MET A 37 6.32 9.34 1.11
N ASN A 38 5.51 9.85 2.03
CA ASN A 38 5.78 11.10 2.74
C ASN A 38 5.58 10.93 4.24
N VAL A 39 6.22 11.80 5.00
CA VAL A 39 5.89 12.09 6.38
C VAL A 39 5.33 13.51 6.43
N GLY A 40 4.00 13.63 6.37
CA GLY A 40 3.31 14.90 6.13
C GLY A 40 3.65 15.49 4.76
N ASP A 41 4.21 16.69 4.74
CA ASP A 41 4.60 17.37 3.49
C ASP A 41 6.05 17.06 3.05
N GLN A 42 6.77 16.24 3.80
CA GLN A 42 8.16 15.92 3.51
C GLN A 42 8.27 14.55 2.84
N PRO A 43 8.98 14.42 1.71
CA PRO A 43 9.29 13.12 1.12
C PRO A 43 10.02 12.21 2.13
N ALA A 44 9.57 10.96 2.25
CA ALA A 44 10.27 9.94 3.04
C ALA A 44 11.57 9.55 2.32
N ALA A 45 12.64 9.40 3.07
CA ALA A 45 13.95 9.03 2.56
C ALA A 45 14.78 8.35 3.64
N CYS A 46 15.63 7.42 3.23
CA CYS A 46 16.64 6.81 4.09
C CYS A 46 17.61 7.87 4.64
N GLY A 47 18.11 7.69 5.85
CA GLY A 47 19.07 8.62 6.49
C GLY A 47 18.50 9.97 6.94
N LYS A 48 17.20 10.21 6.74
CA LYS A 48 16.54 11.44 7.19
C LYS A 48 15.77 11.21 8.48
N THR A 49 15.87 12.16 9.39
CA THR A 49 15.10 12.19 10.65
C THR A 49 13.88 13.11 10.48
N TYR A 50 12.72 12.62 10.88
CA TYR A 50 11.43 13.34 10.90
C TYR A 50 11.06 13.60 12.34
N LYS A 51 10.70 14.84 12.65
CA LYS A 51 10.45 15.31 14.01
C LYS A 51 8.98 15.18 14.40
N ALA A 52 8.74 14.85 15.67
CA ALA A 52 7.44 14.90 16.31
C ALA A 52 6.34 14.10 15.59
N VAL A 53 6.62 12.85 15.20
CA VAL A 53 5.68 11.92 14.56
C VAL A 53 4.92 11.11 15.61
N GLY A 54 3.67 10.74 15.28
CA GLY A 54 2.81 9.98 16.17
C GLY A 54 2.25 10.79 17.35
N SER A 55 1.45 10.15 18.20
CA SER A 55 0.81 10.81 19.34
C SER A 55 1.80 11.21 20.45
N GLY A 56 2.94 10.54 20.51
CA GLY A 56 4.01 10.83 21.45
C GLY A 56 5.00 11.91 20.97
N GLY A 57 4.84 12.44 19.75
CA GLY A 57 5.77 13.44 19.20
C GLY A 57 7.19 12.90 19.04
N THR A 58 7.34 11.68 18.55
CA THR A 58 8.60 10.95 18.48
C THR A 58 9.38 11.32 17.22
N ASP A 59 10.69 11.46 17.34
CA ASP A 59 11.57 11.59 16.19
C ASP A 59 11.79 10.21 15.58
N ILE A 60 11.65 10.10 14.27
CA ILE A 60 11.80 8.83 13.55
C ILE A 60 12.77 8.92 12.37
N SER A 61 13.40 7.81 12.04
CA SER A 61 14.07 7.57 10.76
C SER A 61 13.70 6.19 10.24
N PHE A 62 13.98 5.92 8.96
CA PHE A 62 13.56 4.68 8.31
C PHE A 62 14.71 3.70 8.17
N THR A 63 14.35 2.39 8.24
CA THR A 63 15.22 1.27 7.90
C THR A 63 14.60 0.36 6.82
N ASP A 64 13.29 0.49 6.53
CA ASP A 64 12.60 -0.16 5.39
C ASP A 64 11.35 0.64 5.03
N MET A 65 10.99 0.71 3.73
CA MET A 65 9.84 1.45 3.23
C MET A 65 9.26 0.77 1.98
N ARG A 66 8.60 -0.38 2.14
CA ARG A 66 8.06 -1.17 1.02
C ARG A 66 6.59 -1.53 1.21
N LEU A 67 5.82 -1.49 0.12
CA LEU A 67 4.39 -1.79 0.09
C LEU A 67 4.05 -2.67 -1.11
N TYR A 68 3.21 -3.70 -0.93
CA TYR A 68 2.51 -4.35 -2.03
C TYR A 68 1.14 -3.73 -2.24
N ILE A 69 0.86 -3.33 -3.47
CA ILE A 69 -0.48 -2.94 -3.89
C ILE A 69 -0.97 -3.89 -4.98
N SER A 70 -2.28 -4.08 -5.03
CA SER A 70 -2.89 -5.03 -5.97
C SER A 70 -4.26 -4.58 -6.45
N ASN A 71 -4.82 -5.32 -7.41
CA ASN A 71 -6.17 -5.08 -7.91
C ASN A 71 -6.41 -3.62 -8.31
N ILE A 72 -5.46 -3.01 -9.04
CA ILE A 72 -5.52 -1.60 -9.39
C ILE A 72 -6.58 -1.39 -10.46
N ARG A 73 -7.48 -0.45 -10.24
CA ARG A 73 -8.59 -0.09 -11.12
C ARG A 73 -8.62 1.42 -11.30
N LEU A 74 -8.84 1.89 -12.50
CA LEU A 74 -9.14 3.29 -12.76
C LEU A 74 -10.66 3.50 -12.77
N ILE A 75 -11.12 4.62 -12.25
CA ILE A 75 -12.53 4.97 -12.17
C ILE A 75 -12.84 5.94 -13.29
N ASN A 76 -13.74 5.55 -14.20
CA ASN A 76 -14.15 6.40 -15.32
C ASN A 76 -15.12 7.51 -14.88
N ALA A 77 -15.49 8.40 -15.81
CA ALA A 77 -16.40 9.51 -15.54
C ALA A 77 -17.82 9.08 -15.14
N GLN A 78 -18.21 7.82 -15.40
CA GLN A 78 -19.47 7.20 -14.98
C GLN A 78 -19.39 6.51 -13.63
N GLY A 79 -18.21 6.57 -12.95
CA GLY A 79 -17.99 5.93 -11.66
C GLY A 79 -17.70 4.43 -11.74
N GLN A 80 -17.56 3.86 -12.94
CA GLN A 80 -17.26 2.44 -13.14
C GLN A 80 -15.77 2.18 -12.94
N GLU A 81 -15.44 1.08 -12.29
CA GLU A 81 -14.07 0.63 -12.08
C GLU A 81 -13.62 -0.22 -13.27
N VAL A 82 -12.48 0.13 -13.85
CA VAL A 82 -11.86 -0.55 -14.99
C VAL A 82 -10.48 -1.04 -14.55
N ALA A 83 -10.27 -2.35 -14.64
CA ALA A 83 -9.01 -2.96 -14.21
C ALA A 83 -7.83 -2.43 -15.04
N LEU A 84 -6.73 -2.09 -14.34
CA LEU A 84 -5.45 -1.79 -14.96
C LEU A 84 -4.73 -3.13 -15.24
N ASN A 85 -4.51 -3.44 -16.52
CA ASN A 85 -3.69 -4.59 -16.90
C ASN A 85 -2.22 -4.22 -16.70
N LEU A 86 -1.61 -4.71 -15.61
CA LEU A 86 -0.23 -4.37 -15.26
C LEU A 86 0.76 -4.86 -16.31
N THR A 87 1.73 -4.03 -16.63
CA THR A 87 2.91 -4.44 -17.41
C THR A 87 3.68 -5.49 -16.63
N GLN A 88 3.89 -6.65 -17.20
CA GLN A 88 4.67 -7.71 -16.56
C GLN A 88 6.15 -7.46 -16.82
N ASP A 89 6.79 -6.68 -15.95
CA ASP A 89 8.17 -6.20 -16.13
C ASP A 89 9.23 -7.17 -15.59
N GLY A 90 8.78 -8.21 -14.87
CA GLY A 90 9.67 -9.23 -14.30
C GLY A 90 10.51 -8.76 -13.11
N VAL A 91 10.28 -7.55 -12.61
CA VAL A 91 11.00 -6.96 -11.47
C VAL A 91 10.04 -6.44 -10.40
N TRP A 92 9.12 -5.55 -10.76
CA TRP A 92 8.26 -4.83 -9.84
C TRP A 92 6.79 -5.20 -9.91
N GLN A 93 6.38 -5.82 -11.00
CA GLN A 93 4.98 -6.13 -11.28
C GLN A 93 4.82 -7.58 -11.74
N TYR A 94 3.89 -8.29 -11.09
CA TYR A 94 3.53 -9.66 -11.43
C TYR A 94 2.04 -9.89 -11.29
N GLN A 95 1.40 -10.40 -12.35
CA GLN A 95 -0.05 -10.55 -12.45
C GLN A 95 -0.75 -9.22 -12.11
N ASN A 96 -1.49 -9.17 -11.01
CA ASN A 96 -2.21 -7.99 -10.53
C ASN A 96 -1.60 -7.37 -9.27
N VAL A 97 -0.33 -7.68 -8.97
CA VAL A 97 0.43 -7.16 -7.83
C VAL A 97 1.56 -6.27 -8.30
N ALA A 98 1.78 -5.16 -7.63
CA ALA A 98 2.95 -4.31 -7.79
C ALA A 98 3.62 -4.05 -6.43
N LEU A 99 4.95 -4.09 -6.41
CA LEU A 99 5.74 -3.64 -5.26
C LEU A 99 6.11 -2.17 -5.46
N LEU A 100 5.75 -1.35 -4.50
CA LEU A 100 6.28 0.00 -4.33
C LEU A 100 7.46 -0.09 -3.36
N ASP A 101 8.61 0.44 -3.78
CA ASP A 101 9.86 0.40 -3.03
C ASP A 101 10.42 1.82 -2.95
N PHE A 102 10.42 2.40 -1.76
CA PHE A 102 10.85 3.77 -1.50
C PHE A 102 12.19 3.85 -0.77
N GLU A 103 12.77 2.69 -0.43
CA GLU A 103 14.08 2.62 0.21
C GLU A 103 15.17 2.41 -0.85
N ASP A 104 16.30 3.09 -0.71
CA ASP A 104 17.38 3.13 -1.70
C ASP A 104 18.66 2.38 -1.24
N GLY A 105 18.56 1.61 -0.16
CA GLY A 105 19.67 0.88 0.42
C GLY A 105 20.71 1.77 1.08
N SER A 106 20.49 3.06 1.24
CA SER A 106 21.44 3.97 1.88
C SER A 106 21.20 4.13 3.38
N ALA A 107 22.18 4.60 4.10
CA ALA A 107 22.11 4.92 5.53
C ALA A 107 21.43 3.81 6.37
N GLY A 108 20.35 4.13 7.09
CA GLY A 108 19.58 3.17 7.91
C GLY A 108 18.92 2.05 7.12
N CYS A 109 18.69 2.21 5.83
CA CYS A 109 18.08 1.21 4.94
C CYS A 109 19.09 0.20 4.37
N SER A 110 20.35 0.25 4.75
CA SER A 110 21.41 -0.61 4.20
C SER A 110 21.29 -2.10 4.57
N GLU A 111 20.54 -2.41 5.64
CA GLU A 111 20.35 -3.78 6.10
C GLU A 111 19.05 -4.40 5.54
N GLY A 112 19.15 -5.09 4.41
CA GLY A 112 18.04 -5.86 3.81
C GLY A 112 17.33 -5.19 2.65
N GLY A 113 17.76 -4.00 2.24
CA GLY A 113 17.33 -3.33 1.03
C GLY A 113 18.31 -3.48 -0.13
N ASN A 114 17.99 -2.85 -1.24
CA ASN A 114 18.85 -2.71 -2.41
C ASN A 114 18.76 -1.27 -2.92
N THR A 115 19.65 -0.89 -3.83
CA THR A 115 19.68 0.49 -4.35
C THR A 115 18.59 0.81 -5.38
N ALA A 116 17.82 -0.19 -5.81
CA ALA A 116 16.78 -0.02 -6.80
C ALA A 116 15.45 0.33 -6.11
N THR A 117 14.82 1.42 -6.54
CA THR A 117 13.52 1.88 -6.04
C THR A 117 12.44 1.72 -7.10
N ASN A 118 11.18 1.62 -6.69
CA ASN A 118 10.03 1.65 -7.59
C ASN A 118 8.90 2.53 -7.04
N THR A 119 8.66 3.62 -7.72
CA THR A 119 7.58 4.57 -7.42
C THR A 119 6.56 4.69 -8.54
N ILE A 120 6.64 3.84 -9.57
CA ILE A 120 5.79 3.92 -10.76
C ILE A 120 5.14 2.57 -11.02
N VAL A 121 3.81 2.58 -11.15
CA VAL A 121 3.05 1.42 -11.62
C VAL A 121 2.59 1.65 -13.05
N LYS A 122 2.91 0.71 -13.94
CA LYS A 122 2.61 0.78 -15.36
C LYS A 122 1.61 -0.28 -15.78
N GLY A 123 0.78 0.06 -16.74
CA GLY A 123 -0.17 -0.89 -17.31
C GLY A 123 -0.97 -0.29 -18.45
N THR A 124 -1.97 -1.03 -18.89
CA THR A 124 -2.90 -0.61 -19.94
C THR A 124 -4.34 -0.68 -19.48
N VAL A 125 -5.14 0.26 -19.95
CA VAL A 125 -6.61 0.29 -19.81
C VAL A 125 -7.23 0.65 -21.15
N PRO A 126 -8.50 0.29 -21.41
CA PRO A 126 -9.25 0.82 -22.57
C PRO A 126 -9.15 2.33 -22.64
N ALA A 127 -9.04 2.88 -23.85
CA ALA A 127 -8.99 4.33 -24.02
C ALA A 127 -10.22 5.00 -23.42
N GLY A 128 -10.03 6.05 -22.62
CA GLY A 128 -11.12 6.70 -21.92
C GLY A 128 -10.63 7.83 -21.00
N ARG A 129 -11.61 8.53 -20.41
CA ARG A 129 -11.34 9.52 -19.39
C ARG A 129 -11.51 8.88 -18.01
N TYR A 130 -10.46 8.91 -17.21
CA TYR A 130 -10.45 8.40 -15.86
C TYR A 130 -10.30 9.55 -14.86
N THR A 131 -11.07 9.49 -13.78
CA THR A 131 -11.21 10.54 -12.78
C THR A 131 -10.99 10.05 -11.36
N GLY A 132 -10.63 8.79 -11.18
CA GLY A 132 -10.32 8.19 -9.89
C GLY A 132 -9.48 6.94 -10.03
N ILE A 133 -8.99 6.45 -8.89
CA ILE A 133 -8.25 5.21 -8.76
C ILE A 133 -8.78 4.43 -7.56
N ALA A 134 -8.86 3.11 -7.71
CA ALA A 134 -9.06 2.19 -6.60
C ALA A 134 -7.99 1.09 -6.66
N PHE A 135 -7.52 0.65 -5.49
CA PHE A 135 -6.56 -0.44 -5.36
C PHE A 135 -6.60 -1.00 -3.95
N ASP A 136 -5.96 -2.14 -3.75
CA ASP A 136 -5.84 -2.75 -2.44
C ASP A 136 -4.38 -2.67 -1.97
N LEU A 137 -4.13 -2.21 -0.74
CA LEU A 137 -2.85 -2.43 -0.07
C LEU A 137 -2.88 -3.87 0.43
N GLY A 138 -2.11 -4.73 -0.22
CA GLY A 138 -2.08 -6.15 0.08
C GLY A 138 -1.72 -7.03 -1.11
N VAL A 139 -1.50 -8.30 -0.82
CA VAL A 139 -1.31 -9.37 -1.81
C VAL A 139 -2.57 -10.25 -1.81
N PRO A 140 -3.21 -10.49 -2.96
CA PRO A 140 -4.39 -11.36 -3.05
C PRO A 140 -4.10 -12.76 -2.52
N PHE A 141 -5.07 -13.39 -1.88
CA PHE A 141 -4.91 -14.71 -1.25
C PHE A 141 -4.26 -15.75 -2.17
N ALA A 142 -4.64 -15.78 -3.45
CA ALA A 142 -4.09 -16.71 -4.42
C ALA A 142 -2.57 -16.60 -4.62
N LEU A 143 -1.97 -15.45 -4.28
CA LEU A 143 -0.53 -15.18 -4.40
C LEU A 143 0.14 -15.04 -3.03
N ASN A 144 -0.63 -14.75 -1.97
CA ASN A 144 -0.10 -14.39 -0.66
C ASN A 144 0.68 -15.51 0.04
N HIS A 145 0.44 -16.74 -0.31
CA HIS A 145 1.06 -17.90 0.33
C HIS A 145 1.94 -18.71 -0.63
N ALA A 146 2.47 -18.03 -1.67
CA ALA A 146 3.42 -18.64 -2.58
C ALA A 146 4.77 -18.91 -1.90
N ASP A 147 5.53 -19.85 -2.45
CA ASP A 147 6.90 -20.10 -2.04
C ASP A 147 7.81 -18.95 -2.49
N VAL A 148 8.28 -18.17 -1.54
CA VAL A 148 9.15 -17.02 -1.80
C VAL A 148 10.44 -17.39 -2.55
N THR A 149 10.90 -18.64 -2.43
CA THR A 149 12.15 -19.09 -3.09
C THR A 149 11.99 -19.37 -4.58
N SER A 150 10.76 -19.62 -5.03
CA SER A 150 10.41 -19.95 -6.41
C SER A 150 9.40 -18.97 -7.03
N ALA A 151 8.82 -18.07 -6.23
CA ALA A 151 7.87 -17.07 -6.72
C ALA A 151 8.55 -16.12 -7.73
N PRO A 152 7.84 -15.68 -8.77
CA PRO A 152 8.32 -14.61 -9.64
C PRO A 152 8.46 -13.29 -8.89
N SER A 153 9.46 -12.47 -9.32
CA SER A 153 9.58 -11.10 -8.81
C SER A 153 8.29 -10.30 -9.07
N PRO A 154 7.84 -9.46 -8.13
CA PRO A 154 8.48 -9.06 -6.87
C PRO A 154 8.13 -9.93 -5.65
N LEU A 155 7.50 -11.09 -5.85
CA LEU A 155 7.09 -11.98 -4.75
C LEU A 155 8.22 -12.91 -4.24
N ASN A 156 9.44 -12.77 -4.73
CA ASN A 156 10.62 -13.52 -4.32
C ASN A 156 11.51 -12.80 -3.28
N ILE A 157 10.98 -11.76 -2.62
CA ILE A 157 11.72 -10.97 -1.63
C ILE A 157 11.49 -11.53 -0.23
N GLN A 158 12.48 -12.24 0.29
CA GLN A 158 12.37 -12.94 1.57
C GLN A 158 12.11 -12.01 2.76
N GLY A 159 12.65 -10.78 2.75
CA GLY A 159 12.40 -9.77 3.79
C GLY A 159 10.95 -9.31 3.88
N LEU A 160 10.15 -9.50 2.82
CA LEU A 160 8.73 -9.18 2.76
C LEU A 160 7.84 -10.42 2.96
N TRP A 161 8.37 -11.51 3.47
CA TRP A 161 7.62 -12.75 3.69
C TRP A 161 7.87 -13.28 5.10
N TRP A 162 6.85 -13.80 5.75
CA TRP A 162 6.97 -14.41 7.09
C TRP A 162 7.26 -15.90 7.01
N ASN A 163 6.30 -16.65 6.47
CA ASN A 163 6.35 -18.09 6.28
C ASN A 163 5.17 -18.53 5.40
N TRP A 164 5.08 -19.79 5.05
CA TRP A 164 4.00 -20.34 4.24
C TRP A 164 2.60 -20.05 4.80
N GLN A 165 2.42 -20.16 6.10
CA GLN A 165 1.15 -19.92 6.76
C GLN A 165 0.82 -18.42 6.84
N GLY A 166 1.77 -17.58 7.17
CA GLY A 166 1.57 -16.14 7.34
C GLY A 166 1.49 -15.37 6.01
N GLY A 167 2.22 -15.85 4.99
CA GLY A 167 2.29 -15.16 3.70
C GLY A 167 3.17 -13.92 3.72
N TYR A 168 2.84 -12.95 2.84
CA TYR A 168 3.61 -11.71 2.67
C TYR A 168 3.23 -10.64 3.69
N LYS A 169 4.20 -9.79 3.99
CA LYS A 169 3.98 -8.47 4.58
C LYS A 169 3.47 -7.55 3.49
N PHE A 170 2.24 -7.10 3.58
CA PHE A 170 1.62 -6.18 2.62
C PHE A 170 2.24 -4.80 2.68
N MET A 171 2.64 -4.39 3.88
CA MET A 171 3.43 -3.21 4.15
C MET A 171 4.52 -3.60 5.14
N ARG A 172 5.74 -3.21 4.82
CA ARG A 172 6.87 -3.19 5.72
C ARG A 172 7.42 -1.78 5.76
N VAL A 173 7.21 -1.12 6.88
CA VAL A 173 7.82 0.16 7.18
C VAL A 173 8.49 0.03 8.55
N ASP A 174 9.79 -0.01 8.54
CA ASP A 174 10.60 -0.20 9.74
C ASP A 174 11.20 1.14 10.15
N LEU A 175 10.98 1.50 11.41
CA LEU A 175 11.39 2.76 11.97
C LEU A 175 12.48 2.54 13.04
N GLN A 176 13.36 3.50 13.15
CA GLN A 176 14.11 3.78 14.38
C GLN A 176 13.47 4.99 15.05
N THR A 177 13.18 4.88 16.33
CA THR A 177 12.61 5.96 17.14
C THR A 177 13.69 6.49 18.06
N ALA A 178 13.92 7.81 18.03
CA ALA A 178 14.69 8.43 19.09
C ALA A 178 13.80 8.48 20.33
N SER A 179 14.24 7.89 21.43
CA SER A 179 13.58 8.06 22.73
C SER A 179 13.44 9.55 23.01
N ALA A 180 12.24 10.00 23.38
CA ALA A 180 12.09 11.35 23.94
C ALA A 180 13.12 11.49 25.06
N ALA A 181 13.89 12.58 25.03
CA ALA A 181 14.95 12.83 25.99
C ALA A 181 14.46 12.41 27.38
N ALA A 182 15.21 11.51 28.03
CA ALA A 182 14.91 11.07 29.38
C ALA A 182 14.62 12.31 30.23
N GLN A 183 13.42 12.37 30.82
CA GLN A 183 13.13 13.36 31.85
C GLN A 183 14.30 13.29 32.86
N PRO A 184 14.87 14.41 33.34
CA PRO A 184 15.96 14.36 34.28
C PRO A 184 15.50 13.47 35.43
N VAL A 185 16.20 12.33 35.58
CA VAL A 185 15.95 11.39 36.68
C VAL A 185 16.18 12.18 37.95
N PRO A 186 15.21 12.27 38.88
CA PRO A 186 15.46 12.81 40.20
C PRO A 186 16.63 12.01 40.77
N THR A 187 17.64 12.69 41.25
CA THR A 187 18.82 12.07 41.88
C THR A 187 18.35 11.07 42.92
N MET A 188 18.39 9.78 42.60
CA MET A 188 18.08 8.73 43.56
C MET A 188 19.31 8.37 44.34
N ASP A 189 19.08 8.27 45.63
CA ASP A 189 20.01 7.78 46.66
C ASP A 189 20.63 6.42 46.26
N MET A 190 21.95 6.32 46.33
CA MET A 190 22.79 5.20 45.84
C MET A 190 22.74 3.97 46.75
N SER A 191 21.58 3.51 47.18
CA SER A 191 21.48 2.34 48.05
C SER A 191 20.65 1.16 47.52
N THR A 192 20.24 1.18 46.25
CA THR A 192 19.48 0.06 45.63
C THR A 192 20.27 -0.58 44.48
N PRO A 193 20.32 -1.94 44.37
CA PRO A 193 21.04 -2.61 43.27
C PRO A 193 20.37 -2.36 41.95
N ALA A 194 21.17 -2.13 40.91
CA ALA A 194 20.80 -1.79 39.54
C ALA A 194 19.85 -2.83 38.92
N ALA A 195 18.62 -2.41 38.60
CA ALA A 195 17.81 -3.03 37.55
C ALA A 195 18.25 -2.44 36.21
N SER A 196 18.43 -3.30 35.23
CA SER A 196 18.91 -3.10 33.86
C SER A 196 18.83 -1.66 33.34
N GLN A 197 19.98 -1.00 33.23
CA GLN A 197 20.16 0.28 32.56
C GLN A 197 20.04 0.03 31.05
N GLY A 198 19.10 0.68 30.38
CA GLY A 198 19.08 0.74 28.93
C GLY A 198 20.41 1.32 28.42
N GLU A 199 20.98 0.72 27.39
CA GLU A 199 22.22 1.15 26.78
C GLU A 199 22.12 2.62 26.32
N MET A 200 23.09 3.43 26.78
CA MET A 200 23.25 4.83 26.37
C MET A 200 24.28 4.88 25.24
N ASN A 201 24.05 5.69 24.23
CA ASN A 201 25.06 5.95 23.19
C ASN A 201 26.20 6.84 23.80
N GLU A 202 27.35 6.94 23.12
CA GLU A 202 28.54 7.70 23.59
C GLU A 202 28.26 9.20 23.91
N ALA A 203 27.11 9.74 23.45
CA ALA A 203 26.66 11.11 23.70
C ALA A 203 25.67 11.22 24.89
N GLY A 204 25.36 10.13 25.61
CA GLY A 204 24.40 10.12 26.71
C GLY A 204 22.93 10.22 26.31
N ALA A 205 22.60 10.12 24.99
CA ALA A 205 21.24 9.98 24.53
C ALA A 205 20.80 8.50 24.56
N PRO A 206 19.54 8.19 24.88
CA PRO A 206 19.02 6.83 24.77
C PRO A 206 19.25 6.28 23.38
N ALA A 207 19.66 5.00 23.29
CA ALA A 207 19.79 4.33 22.00
C ALA A 207 18.45 4.35 21.24
N PRO A 208 18.46 4.52 19.90
CA PRO A 208 17.24 4.44 19.11
C PRO A 208 16.64 3.05 19.24
N THR A 209 15.31 3.00 19.41
CA THR A 209 14.56 1.75 19.50
C THR A 209 13.86 1.47 18.18
N ALA A 210 13.83 0.21 17.75
CA ALA A 210 13.07 -0.19 16.58
C ALA A 210 11.56 -0.08 16.84
N TRP A 211 10.79 0.31 15.81
CA TRP A 211 9.34 0.24 15.80
C TRP A 211 8.89 -0.22 14.41
N PHE A 212 8.28 -1.40 14.33
CA PHE A 212 7.97 -2.03 13.05
C PHE A 212 6.50 -1.88 12.69
N ILE A 213 6.24 -1.69 11.40
CA ILE A 213 4.91 -1.72 10.80
C ILE A 213 4.91 -2.86 9.80
N HIS A 214 4.49 -4.04 10.22
CA HIS A 214 4.37 -5.22 9.38
C HIS A 214 2.89 -5.58 9.22
N LEU A 215 2.23 -5.00 8.21
CA LEU A 215 0.87 -5.36 7.85
C LEU A 215 0.87 -6.63 7.01
N GLY A 216 -0.02 -7.56 7.32
CA GLY A 216 -0.27 -8.77 6.53
C GLY A 216 -1.42 -9.57 7.10
N SER A 217 -1.88 -10.59 6.37
CA SER A 217 -2.99 -11.43 6.84
C SER A 217 -2.63 -12.24 8.07
N THR A 218 -3.61 -12.43 8.94
CA THR A 218 -3.47 -13.26 10.15
C THR A 218 -4.67 -14.20 10.31
N GLY A 219 -4.56 -15.16 11.25
CA GLY A 219 -5.59 -16.18 11.42
C GLY A 219 -5.68 -17.14 10.24
N CYS A 220 -4.62 -17.29 9.49
CA CYS A 220 -4.51 -18.28 8.42
C CYS A 220 -4.34 -19.68 8.98
N LYS A 221 -5.11 -20.63 8.48
CA LYS A 221 -5.11 -22.02 8.97
C LYS A 221 -4.44 -22.93 7.96
N SER A 222 -3.34 -23.53 8.36
CA SER A 222 -2.65 -24.61 7.64
C SER A 222 -2.27 -25.72 8.63
N ASN A 223 -1.80 -26.85 8.13
CA ASN A 223 -1.38 -27.96 8.99
C ASN A 223 -0.17 -27.58 9.86
N ASP A 224 0.71 -26.77 9.31
CA ASP A 224 1.88 -26.21 9.99
C ASP A 224 2.36 -24.92 9.30
N LYS A 225 3.44 -24.31 9.83
CA LYS A 225 4.01 -23.06 9.26
C LYS A 225 4.70 -23.25 7.91
N THR A 226 4.92 -24.49 7.49
CA THR A 226 5.57 -24.85 6.22
C THR A 226 4.57 -25.20 5.11
N ALA A 227 3.27 -25.06 5.38
CA ALA A 227 2.20 -25.34 4.44
C ALA A 227 1.31 -24.10 4.20
N SER A 228 0.99 -23.85 2.94
CA SER A 228 0.03 -22.81 2.56
C SER A 228 -1.37 -23.10 3.09
N PRO A 229 -2.13 -22.10 3.53
CA PRO A 229 -3.53 -22.25 3.90
C PRO A 229 -4.38 -22.70 2.70
N ALA A 230 -5.33 -23.60 2.95
CA ALA A 230 -6.29 -24.07 1.94
C ALA A 230 -7.48 -23.11 1.74
N ALA A 231 -7.68 -22.15 2.64
CA ALA A 231 -8.78 -21.19 2.62
C ALA A 231 -8.29 -19.82 3.08
N PRO A 232 -8.98 -18.73 2.71
CA PRO A 232 -8.63 -17.39 3.13
C PRO A 232 -8.47 -17.26 4.64
N CYS A 233 -7.54 -16.40 5.04
CA CYS A 233 -7.27 -16.10 6.44
C CYS A 233 -8.48 -15.40 7.08
N SER A 234 -8.73 -15.65 8.37
CA SER A 234 -9.86 -15.01 9.06
C SER A 234 -9.72 -13.49 9.20
N ASN A 235 -8.49 -13.02 9.22
CA ASN A 235 -8.14 -11.59 9.23
C ASN A 235 -7.33 -11.28 7.97
N PRO A 236 -7.99 -10.88 6.87
CA PRO A 236 -7.29 -10.61 5.60
C PRO A 236 -6.40 -9.37 5.69
N ASN A 237 -6.70 -8.39 6.52
CA ASN A 237 -5.95 -7.16 6.77
C ASN A 237 -5.59 -6.40 5.47
N THR A 238 -6.37 -6.56 4.42
CA THR A 238 -6.23 -5.85 3.15
C THR A 238 -6.94 -4.51 3.25
N VAL A 239 -6.25 -3.42 2.92
CA VAL A 239 -6.85 -2.08 2.95
C VAL A 239 -7.35 -1.73 1.56
N ALA A 240 -8.65 -1.56 1.41
CA ALA A 240 -9.25 -1.08 0.17
C ALA A 240 -9.13 0.45 0.08
N ILE A 241 -8.51 0.93 -0.98
CA ILE A 241 -8.28 2.36 -1.25
C ILE A 241 -9.15 2.79 -2.43
N ARG A 242 -9.82 3.92 -2.27
CA ARG A 242 -10.51 4.64 -3.33
C ARG A 242 -10.20 6.11 -3.23
N LEU A 243 -9.67 6.69 -4.31
CA LEU A 243 -9.30 8.10 -4.40
C LEU A 243 -9.96 8.71 -5.63
N ASP A 244 -10.83 9.67 -5.41
CA ASP A 244 -11.50 10.43 -6.47
C ASP A 244 -10.68 11.66 -6.88
N LYS A 245 -10.97 12.24 -8.05
CA LYS A 245 -10.28 13.40 -8.65
C LYS A 245 -8.86 13.13 -9.14
N LEU A 246 -8.57 11.88 -9.54
CA LEU A 246 -7.33 11.52 -10.21
C LEU A 246 -7.26 12.18 -11.60
N ASP A 247 -6.11 12.75 -11.93
CA ASP A 247 -5.64 13.00 -13.30
C ASP A 247 -4.43 12.07 -13.52
N PRO A 248 -4.57 10.97 -14.27
CA PRO A 248 -3.50 9.97 -14.40
C PRO A 248 -2.16 10.53 -14.91
N GLY A 249 -2.20 11.64 -15.66
CA GLY A 249 -0.98 12.29 -16.18
C GLY A 249 -0.35 13.31 -15.24
N LYS A 250 -1.01 13.69 -14.13
CA LYS A 250 -0.56 14.78 -13.25
C LYS A 250 -0.66 14.48 -11.76
N SER A 251 -1.53 13.56 -11.37
CA SER A 251 -1.71 13.25 -9.95
C SER A 251 -0.59 12.35 -9.44
N LEU A 252 -0.17 12.62 -8.21
CA LEU A 252 0.72 11.81 -7.41
C LEU A 252 -0.10 11.14 -6.30
N VAL A 253 -0.03 9.82 -6.18
CA VAL A 253 -0.62 9.07 -5.07
C VAL A 253 0.40 9.06 -3.93
N ILE A 254 0.06 9.67 -2.82
CA ILE A 254 0.96 9.79 -1.67
C ILE A 254 0.53 8.81 -0.59
N ALA A 255 1.47 7.98 -0.13
CA ALA A 255 1.39 7.26 1.14
C ALA A 255 1.91 8.19 2.25
N ASP A 256 0.99 8.79 3.03
CA ASP A 256 1.31 9.76 4.09
C ASP A 256 1.41 9.06 5.45
N LEU A 257 2.62 8.74 5.86
CA LEU A 257 2.88 8.05 7.12
C LEU A 257 2.52 8.91 8.33
N ALA A 258 2.70 10.23 8.27
CA ALA A 258 2.34 11.09 9.41
C ALA A 258 0.83 11.09 9.67
N ALA A 259 0.02 11.05 8.60
CA ALA A 259 -1.44 10.97 8.74
C ALA A 259 -1.87 9.61 9.33
N MET A 260 -1.32 8.50 8.82
CA MET A 260 -1.61 7.16 9.32
C MET A 260 -1.16 6.98 10.77
N LEU A 261 0.03 7.49 11.13
CA LEU A 261 0.64 7.32 12.44
C LEU A 261 0.15 8.34 13.49
N LYS A 262 -0.71 9.28 13.13
CA LYS A 262 -1.10 10.41 14.00
C LYS A 262 -1.50 10.01 15.42
N ALA A 263 -2.21 8.91 15.58
CA ALA A 263 -2.67 8.40 16.87
C ALA A 263 -1.75 7.33 17.49
N VAL A 264 -0.68 6.92 16.79
CA VAL A 264 0.19 5.82 17.23
C VAL A 264 1.24 6.33 18.24
N PRO A 265 1.34 5.71 19.42
CA PRO A 265 2.34 6.10 20.45
C PRO A 265 3.71 5.47 20.14
N LEU A 266 4.45 6.01 19.17
CA LEU A 266 5.74 5.49 18.71
C LEU A 266 6.87 5.50 19.77
N ASN A 267 6.65 6.15 20.91
CA ASN A 267 7.55 6.16 22.06
C ASN A 267 7.23 5.06 23.09
N GLN A 268 6.30 4.17 22.76
CA GLN A 268 5.91 3.04 23.59
C GLN A 268 6.06 1.77 22.76
N ASN A 269 6.70 0.78 23.34
CA ASN A 269 6.77 -0.57 22.78
C ASN A 269 6.32 -1.56 23.83
N THR A 270 5.59 -2.56 23.39
CA THR A 270 5.41 -3.76 24.20
C THR A 270 6.67 -4.63 24.15
N PRO A 271 6.88 -5.54 25.09
CA PRO A 271 8.13 -6.25 25.22
C PRO A 271 8.59 -7.00 23.98
N GLU A 272 7.66 -7.50 23.11
CA GLU A 272 8.04 -8.27 21.92
C GLU A 272 6.89 -8.58 20.98
N PRO A 273 7.14 -8.50 19.66
CA PRO A 273 8.15 -7.69 18.97
C PRO A 273 7.77 -6.21 18.96
N PRO A 274 8.73 -5.27 18.86
CA PRO A 274 8.43 -3.84 18.89
C PRO A 274 7.57 -3.42 17.68
N GLY A 275 6.50 -2.65 17.93
CA GLY A 275 5.58 -2.20 16.89
C GLY A 275 4.52 -3.22 16.51
N CYS A 276 3.77 -2.96 15.45
CA CYS A 276 2.60 -3.74 15.07
C CYS A 276 2.94 -4.85 14.07
N MET A 277 2.68 -6.12 14.44
CA MET A 277 2.84 -7.32 13.62
C MET A 277 1.50 -7.88 13.10
N SER A 278 0.46 -7.06 13.00
CA SER A 278 -0.89 -7.45 12.53
C SER A 278 -1.63 -8.47 13.38
N GLY A 279 -1.11 -8.86 14.54
CA GLY A 279 -1.78 -9.79 15.42
C GLY A 279 -3.06 -9.19 16.02
N PRO A 280 -4.19 -9.93 16.08
CA PRO A 280 -5.45 -9.37 16.62
C PRO A 280 -5.41 -9.07 18.12
N LYS A 281 -4.36 -9.51 18.80
CA LYS A 281 -4.09 -9.24 20.22
C LYS A 281 -2.81 -8.43 20.44
N ASP A 282 -2.18 -8.00 19.38
CA ASP A 282 -0.97 -7.18 19.44
C ASP A 282 -1.34 -5.77 19.96
N PRO A 283 -0.84 -5.36 21.13
CA PRO A 283 -1.24 -4.12 21.77
C PRO A 283 -0.69 -2.87 21.07
N ASP A 284 0.30 -2.99 20.19
CA ASP A 284 0.85 -1.89 19.40
C ASP A 284 0.03 -1.61 18.12
N CYS A 285 -0.88 -2.54 17.72
CA CYS A 285 -1.66 -2.45 16.50
C CYS A 285 -2.92 -1.56 16.52
N PRO A 286 -3.67 -1.38 17.64
CA PRO A 286 -5.00 -0.74 17.57
C PRO A 286 -5.02 0.63 16.90
N ALA A 287 -4.11 1.53 17.27
CA ALA A 287 -4.06 2.87 16.70
C ALA A 287 -3.62 2.87 15.23
N LEU A 288 -2.71 1.97 14.86
CA LEU A 288 -2.25 1.80 13.48
C LEU A 288 -3.40 1.28 12.59
N PHE A 289 -4.12 0.24 13.02
CA PHE A 289 -5.25 -0.32 12.28
C PHE A 289 -6.37 0.70 12.11
N ALA A 290 -6.65 1.51 13.13
CA ALA A 290 -7.59 2.64 13.00
C ALA A 290 -7.13 3.64 11.93
N GLY A 291 -5.83 3.97 11.86
CA GLY A 291 -5.24 4.80 10.81
C GLY A 291 -5.33 4.18 9.41
N LEU A 292 -5.32 2.87 9.32
CA LEU A 292 -5.54 2.11 8.09
C LEU A 292 -7.04 1.91 7.76
N GLY A 293 -7.95 2.31 8.65
CA GLY A 293 -9.38 2.11 8.48
C GLY A 293 -9.81 0.64 8.62
N LEU A 294 -9.06 -0.16 9.38
CA LEU A 294 -9.31 -1.57 9.61
C LEU A 294 -9.76 -1.86 11.05
N ASP A 295 -10.59 -2.88 11.20
CA ASP A 295 -10.87 -3.53 12.48
C ASP A 295 -9.76 -4.54 12.80
N LEU A 296 -9.08 -4.37 13.92
CA LEU A 296 -7.95 -5.24 14.31
C LEU A 296 -8.40 -6.69 14.57
N GLY A 297 -9.60 -6.89 15.09
CA GLY A 297 -10.11 -8.22 15.44
C GLY A 297 -10.46 -9.09 14.24
N THR A 298 -10.90 -8.47 13.14
CA THR A 298 -11.40 -9.14 11.94
C THR A 298 -10.62 -8.83 10.67
N GLY A 299 -9.78 -7.80 10.67
CA GLY A 299 -9.08 -7.33 9.49
C GLY A 299 -10.00 -6.75 8.41
N ALA A 300 -11.27 -6.51 8.71
CA ALA A 300 -12.24 -5.94 7.79
C ALA A 300 -12.18 -4.40 7.81
N ALA A 301 -12.69 -3.78 6.74
CA ALA A 301 -12.82 -2.33 6.69
C ALA A 301 -13.78 -1.84 7.79
N LEU A 302 -13.33 -0.88 8.60
CA LEU A 302 -14.09 -0.26 9.69
C LEU A 302 -14.32 1.23 9.45
N GLY A 303 -13.47 1.88 8.69
CA GLY A 303 -13.53 3.32 8.46
C GLY A 303 -12.74 3.75 7.23
N THR A 304 -12.47 5.05 7.15
CA THR A 304 -11.67 5.62 6.07
C THR A 304 -10.19 5.56 6.43
N GLN A 305 -9.39 4.99 5.55
CA GLN A 305 -7.93 4.95 5.70
C GLN A 305 -7.34 6.37 5.63
N GLN A 306 -6.25 6.59 6.35
CA GLN A 306 -5.53 7.87 6.42
C GLN A 306 -4.19 7.83 5.66
N LEU A 307 -3.77 6.65 5.16
CA LEU A 307 -2.46 6.47 4.54
C LEU A 307 -2.39 7.10 3.15
N PHE A 308 -3.36 6.81 2.26
CA PHE A 308 -3.27 7.24 0.88
C PHE A 308 -4.13 8.48 0.59
N ARG A 309 -3.53 9.44 -0.11
CA ARG A 309 -4.21 10.63 -0.63
C ARG A 309 -3.68 11.01 -2.02
N LEU A 310 -4.43 11.83 -2.74
CA LEU A 310 -3.95 12.43 -3.99
C LEU A 310 -3.33 13.80 -3.75
N GLN A 311 -2.27 14.05 -4.50
CA GLN A 311 -1.74 15.40 -4.70
C GLN A 311 -1.72 15.69 -6.19
N THR A 312 -2.32 16.80 -6.59
CA THR A 312 -2.23 17.27 -7.97
C THR A 312 -0.95 18.07 -8.11
N ASN A 313 -0.06 17.65 -9.02
CA ASN A 313 1.09 18.44 -9.39
C ASN A 313 0.60 19.66 -10.19
N THR A 314 0.39 20.77 -9.51
CA THR A 314 0.25 22.07 -10.14
C THR A 314 1.65 22.55 -10.53
N THR A 315 2.23 22.02 -11.60
CA THR A 315 3.35 22.69 -12.26
C THR A 315 2.84 24.04 -12.76
N ARG A 316 3.36 25.09 -12.15
CA ARG A 316 3.24 26.45 -12.66
C ARG A 316 4.09 26.61 -13.92
#